data_c434034f6fe4d2ca15b6138bcf589853
#
_entry.id   c434034f6fe4d2ca15b6138bcf589853
#
_cell.length_a   1.000
_cell.length_b   1.000
_cell.length_c   1.000
_cell.angle_alpha   90.00
_cell.angle_beta   90.00
_cell.angle_gamma   90.00
#
_symmetry.space_group_name_H-M   'P 1'
#
loop_
_entity.id
_entity.type
_entity.pdbx_description
1 polymer ?
#
loop_
_entity_poly.entity_id
_entity_poly.type
_entity_poly.pdbx_seq_one_letter_code
_entity_poly.pdbx_strand_id
1 'polypeptide(L)'
;MSFNSIKLGEISDYINNVKLSIIRVIKMLNKFARLIVDYCTEIRKGDEVLVSASVEAMPLIRELWKAIVSRGAYPHLYLYDDVLNEIFYRYAPEELLKYESKIEVFVMENIDVRISILSPTHTKPLVSVDPERIKLRRQALRRLTEIFMRRDAEESLRWVVTAYPTNSLAQEAGMSPLEYSEFVFKSLKLYSDDPVKAWIEQAKWQQKIADALSKVSELRFVSKDTDILVRVDGRSWINDDGKNNMPGGEVFTGPHEDATEGYITFTYPAIWGGVEVEGVRLVFKRGKVVEATAVKGEEFLKKILEVDEGAKRLGEVAFGLNYDVTRFTKEILFDEKIGGTIHLALGASYPKTGGKSTSAIHWDMIKDMKKDGKVYADGDLIYENGRFLEDVLK
;
A
#
# COMPACT_ATOMS: atom_id res chain seq x y z
N MET A 1 -26.12 42.01 -24.96
CA MET A 1 -25.16 41.29 -24.11
C MET A 1 -23.82 41.96 -24.30
N SER A 2 -23.35 42.75 -23.31
CA SER A 2 -22.07 43.46 -23.38
C SER A 2 -20.94 42.48 -23.15
N PHE A 3 -20.10 42.26 -24.15
CA PHE A 3 -18.82 41.60 -23.97
C PHE A 3 -17.96 42.51 -23.09
N ASN A 4 -17.74 42.10 -21.84
CA ASN A 4 -16.77 42.75 -20.96
C ASN A 4 -15.40 42.61 -21.62
N SER A 5 -14.77 43.72 -21.98
CA SER A 5 -13.39 43.79 -22.43
C SER A 5 -12.47 43.35 -21.29
N ILE A 6 -12.00 42.12 -21.30
CA ILE A 6 -10.96 41.64 -20.38
C ILE A 6 -9.73 42.51 -20.61
N LYS A 7 -9.25 43.19 -19.59
CA LYS A 7 -8.08 44.05 -19.69
C LYS A 7 -6.84 43.23 -19.96
N LEU A 8 -5.96 43.64 -20.87
CA LEU A 8 -4.72 42.96 -21.23
C LEU A 8 -3.85 42.60 -20.00
N GLY A 9 -3.92 43.41 -18.93
CA GLY A 9 -3.27 43.09 -17.65
C GLY A 9 -3.79 41.83 -16.97
N GLU A 10 -5.11 41.65 -16.93
CA GLU A 10 -5.77 40.48 -16.31
C GLU A 10 -5.40 39.17 -17.06
N ILE A 11 -5.27 39.24 -18.40
CA ILE A 11 -4.81 38.12 -19.23
C ILE A 11 -3.34 37.79 -18.91
N SER A 12 -2.50 38.80 -18.78
CA SER A 12 -1.07 38.61 -18.42
C SER A 12 -0.92 37.97 -17.05
N ASP A 13 -1.69 38.44 -16.05
CA ASP A 13 -1.66 37.87 -14.69
C ASP A 13 -2.19 36.44 -14.67
N TYR A 14 -3.26 36.16 -15.41
CA TYR A 14 -3.78 34.79 -15.56
C TYR A 14 -2.72 33.85 -16.19
N ILE A 15 -2.09 34.26 -17.29
CA ILE A 15 -1.03 33.47 -17.97
C ILE A 15 0.17 33.23 -17.01
N ASN A 16 0.57 34.24 -16.23
CA ASN A 16 1.66 34.10 -15.27
C ASN A 16 1.28 33.14 -14.13
N ASN A 17 0.08 33.21 -13.62
CA ASN A 17 -0.43 32.30 -12.59
C ASN A 17 -0.50 30.86 -13.10
N VAL A 18 -0.97 30.64 -14.33
CA VAL A 18 -0.98 29.31 -14.97
C VAL A 18 0.46 28.76 -15.15
N LYS A 19 1.40 29.61 -15.63
CA LYS A 19 2.81 29.21 -15.75
C LYS A 19 3.43 28.82 -14.41
N LEU A 20 3.18 29.60 -13.36
CA LEU A 20 3.66 29.31 -12.01
C LEU A 20 3.09 27.98 -11.47
N SER A 21 1.80 27.73 -11.71
CA SER A 21 1.14 26.49 -11.34
C SER A 21 1.76 25.28 -12.04
N ILE A 22 1.98 25.36 -13.36
CA ILE A 22 2.63 24.31 -14.15
C ILE A 22 4.06 24.05 -13.65
N ILE A 23 4.85 25.10 -13.40
CA ILE A 23 6.23 24.98 -12.88
C ILE A 23 6.21 24.27 -11.52
N ARG A 24 5.25 24.60 -10.65
CA ARG A 24 5.10 23.96 -9.33
C ARG A 24 4.81 22.47 -9.45
N VAL A 25 3.89 22.10 -10.33
CA VAL A 25 3.56 20.68 -10.58
C VAL A 25 4.77 19.91 -11.12
N ILE A 26 5.47 20.45 -12.13
CA ILE A 26 6.70 19.84 -12.67
C ILE A 26 7.76 19.66 -11.59
N LYS A 27 7.95 20.66 -10.71
CA LYS A 27 8.88 20.55 -9.58
C LYS A 27 8.51 19.43 -8.62
N MET A 28 7.22 19.25 -8.33
CA MET A 28 6.74 18.15 -7.47
C MET A 28 7.00 16.80 -8.13
N LEU A 29 6.66 16.65 -9.43
CA LEU A 29 6.90 15.40 -10.17
C LEU A 29 8.40 15.06 -10.29
N ASN A 30 9.25 16.06 -10.43
CA ASN A 30 10.71 15.86 -10.41
C ASN A 30 11.19 15.35 -9.04
N LYS A 31 10.71 15.94 -7.93
CA LYS A 31 11.00 15.44 -6.58
C LYS A 31 10.50 14.00 -6.39
N PHE A 32 9.32 13.70 -6.91
CA PHE A 32 8.74 12.36 -6.85
C PHE A 32 9.61 11.36 -7.63
N ALA A 33 9.99 11.69 -8.87
CA ALA A 33 10.86 10.83 -9.67
C ALA A 33 12.20 10.58 -8.97
N ARG A 34 12.82 11.63 -8.39
CA ARG A 34 14.06 11.49 -7.63
C ARG A 34 13.89 10.62 -6.39
N LEU A 35 12.78 10.75 -5.67
CA LEU A 35 12.48 9.91 -4.51
C LEU A 35 12.45 8.42 -4.90
N ILE A 36 11.78 8.10 -6.02
CA ILE A 36 11.72 6.71 -6.52
C ILE A 36 13.12 6.22 -6.94
N VAL A 37 13.84 7.02 -7.71
CA VAL A 37 15.12 6.63 -8.32
C VAL A 37 16.26 6.58 -7.29
N ASP A 38 16.35 7.57 -6.40
CA ASP A 38 17.48 7.75 -5.50
C ASP A 38 17.31 7.06 -4.16
N TYR A 39 16.05 6.86 -3.71
CA TYR A 39 15.74 6.27 -2.42
C TYR A 39 15.06 4.91 -2.52
N CYS A 40 13.90 4.83 -3.21
CA CYS A 40 13.13 3.58 -3.20
C CYS A 40 13.86 2.44 -3.91
N THR A 41 14.47 2.73 -5.06
CA THR A 41 15.06 1.70 -5.93
C THR A 41 16.58 1.80 -6.10
N GLU A 42 17.18 2.89 -5.65
CA GLU A 42 18.64 3.11 -5.72
C GLU A 42 19.22 2.73 -7.09
N ILE A 43 18.64 3.30 -8.17
CA ILE A 43 18.99 2.97 -9.55
C ILE A 43 20.46 3.24 -9.83
N ARG A 44 21.13 2.26 -10.45
CA ARG A 44 22.55 2.24 -10.76
C ARG A 44 22.80 2.30 -12.26
N LYS A 45 24.00 2.70 -12.63
CA LYS A 45 24.44 2.66 -14.04
C LYS A 45 24.39 1.21 -14.57
N GLY A 46 23.73 1.06 -15.72
CA GLY A 46 23.57 -0.23 -16.40
C GLY A 46 22.35 -1.03 -16.01
N ASP A 47 21.56 -0.57 -15.02
CA ASP A 47 20.31 -1.25 -14.64
C ASP A 47 19.30 -1.24 -15.80
N GLU A 48 18.61 -2.37 -15.99
CA GLU A 48 17.42 -2.52 -16.82
C GLU A 48 16.18 -2.23 -15.96
N VAL A 49 15.50 -1.10 -16.22
CA VAL A 49 14.43 -0.56 -15.36
C VAL A 49 13.08 -0.66 -16.03
N LEU A 50 12.17 -1.49 -15.50
CA LEU A 50 10.80 -1.56 -15.97
C LEU A 50 9.90 -0.57 -15.22
N VAL A 51 9.31 0.38 -15.94
CA VAL A 51 8.25 1.26 -15.45
C VAL A 51 6.90 0.76 -15.95
N SER A 52 6.00 0.41 -15.05
CA SER A 52 4.64 -0.04 -15.36
C SER A 52 3.62 0.96 -14.82
N ALA A 53 2.75 1.49 -15.69
CA ALA A 53 1.74 2.49 -15.36
C ALA A 53 0.63 2.55 -16.41
N SER A 54 -0.46 3.29 -16.14
CA SER A 54 -1.38 3.72 -17.18
C SER A 54 -0.91 5.03 -17.85
N VAL A 55 -1.59 5.42 -18.91
CA VAL A 55 -1.34 6.70 -19.61
C VAL A 55 -1.58 7.92 -18.72
N GLU A 56 -2.40 7.80 -17.66
CA GLU A 56 -2.67 8.86 -16.69
C GLU A 56 -1.39 9.34 -15.99
N ALA A 57 -0.43 8.43 -15.74
CA ALA A 57 0.82 8.75 -15.09
C ALA A 57 1.92 9.31 -16.03
N MET A 58 1.61 9.57 -17.31
CA MET A 58 2.61 10.10 -18.27
C MET A 58 3.38 11.34 -17.79
N PRO A 59 2.79 12.28 -17.04
CA PRO A 59 3.56 13.40 -16.50
C PRO A 59 4.69 12.95 -15.55
N LEU A 60 4.43 11.96 -14.67
CA LEU A 60 5.43 11.39 -13.78
C LEU A 60 6.43 10.51 -14.54
N ILE A 61 5.96 9.69 -15.48
CA ILE A 61 6.82 8.82 -16.30
C ILE A 61 7.90 9.64 -17.02
N ARG A 62 7.56 10.81 -17.55
CA ARG A 62 8.56 11.70 -18.22
C ARG A 62 9.67 12.16 -17.27
N GLU A 63 9.36 12.48 -16.04
CA GLU A 63 10.35 12.87 -15.03
C GLU A 63 11.17 11.67 -14.56
N LEU A 64 10.53 10.49 -14.38
CA LEU A 64 11.21 9.22 -14.10
C LEU A 64 12.20 8.87 -15.22
N TRP A 65 11.77 8.99 -16.49
CA TRP A 65 12.62 8.70 -17.64
C TRP A 65 13.89 9.52 -17.63
N LYS A 66 13.75 10.85 -17.40
CA LYS A 66 14.90 11.75 -17.25
C LYS A 66 15.82 11.32 -16.10
N ALA A 67 15.23 11.00 -14.95
CA ALA A 67 16.01 10.60 -13.77
C ALA A 67 16.75 9.27 -14.01
N ILE A 68 16.10 8.26 -14.59
CA ILE A 68 16.69 6.95 -14.90
C ILE A 68 17.84 7.08 -15.89
N VAL A 69 17.62 7.72 -17.04
CA VAL A 69 18.68 7.86 -18.05
C VAL A 69 19.86 8.71 -17.54
N SER A 70 19.60 9.70 -16.67
CA SER A 70 20.65 10.48 -16.03
C SER A 70 21.53 9.67 -15.08
N ARG A 71 21.03 8.52 -14.58
CA ARG A 71 21.83 7.55 -13.79
C ARG A 71 22.60 6.56 -14.67
N GLY A 72 22.42 6.63 -16.00
CA GLY A 72 23.03 5.70 -16.94
C GLY A 72 22.37 4.33 -16.96
N ALA A 73 21.12 4.25 -16.55
CA ALA A 73 20.27 3.06 -16.59
C ALA A 73 19.36 3.08 -17.82
N TYR A 74 18.87 1.93 -18.23
CA TYR A 74 18.03 1.76 -19.43
C TYR A 74 16.56 1.56 -19.04
N PRO A 75 15.66 2.54 -19.33
CA PRO A 75 14.25 2.42 -18.99
C PRO A 75 13.44 1.67 -20.05
N HIS A 76 12.55 0.79 -19.59
CA HIS A 76 11.50 0.15 -20.37
C HIS A 76 10.14 0.64 -19.87
N LEU A 77 9.17 0.81 -20.78
CA LEU A 77 7.82 1.23 -20.44
C LEU A 77 6.82 0.13 -20.79
N TYR A 78 6.06 -0.29 -19.77
CA TYR A 78 4.89 -1.15 -19.92
C TYR A 78 3.64 -0.37 -19.56
N LEU A 79 2.86 0.02 -20.58
CA LEU A 79 1.58 0.70 -20.35
C LEU A 79 0.47 -0.35 -20.21
N TYR A 80 -0.31 -0.22 -19.13
CA TYR A 80 -1.55 -0.95 -18.99
C TYR A 80 -2.76 -0.04 -19.18
N ASP A 81 -3.88 -0.64 -19.51
CA ASP A 81 -5.16 0.04 -19.67
C ASP A 81 -6.27 -0.86 -19.09
N ASP A 82 -7.13 -0.27 -18.26
CA ASP A 82 -8.17 -1.01 -17.55
C ASP A 82 -9.18 -1.65 -18.50
N VAL A 83 -9.51 -0.98 -19.62
CA VAL A 83 -10.45 -1.49 -20.64
C VAL A 83 -9.82 -2.62 -21.43
N LEU A 84 -8.54 -2.52 -21.83
CA LEU A 84 -7.85 -3.62 -22.52
C LEU A 84 -7.74 -4.84 -21.61
N ASN A 85 -7.53 -4.64 -20.31
CA ASN A 85 -7.52 -5.73 -19.33
C ASN A 85 -8.92 -6.38 -19.23
N GLU A 86 -10.00 -5.58 -19.12
CA GLU A 86 -11.37 -6.09 -19.11
C GLU A 86 -11.70 -6.86 -20.41
N ILE A 87 -11.32 -6.33 -21.59
CA ILE A 87 -11.48 -6.99 -22.88
C ILE A 87 -10.79 -8.35 -22.88
N PHE A 88 -9.55 -8.41 -22.41
CA PHE A 88 -8.82 -9.69 -22.32
C PHE A 88 -9.58 -10.71 -21.45
N TYR A 89 -10.01 -10.32 -20.25
CA TYR A 89 -10.75 -11.21 -19.38
C TYR A 89 -12.11 -11.65 -19.96
N ARG A 90 -12.82 -10.79 -20.69
CA ARG A 90 -14.13 -11.11 -21.26
C ARG A 90 -14.06 -11.99 -22.50
N TYR A 91 -13.12 -11.73 -23.38
CA TYR A 91 -13.12 -12.27 -24.74
C TYR A 91 -12.05 -13.32 -25.02
N ALA A 92 -11.01 -13.42 -24.20
CA ALA A 92 -9.99 -14.45 -24.39
C ALA A 92 -10.59 -15.86 -24.29
N PRO A 93 -10.28 -16.78 -25.20
CA PRO A 93 -10.60 -18.19 -25.00
C PRO A 93 -9.86 -18.72 -23.76
N GLU A 94 -10.37 -19.81 -23.17
CA GLU A 94 -9.85 -20.33 -21.91
C GLU A 94 -8.38 -20.72 -21.99
N GLU A 95 -7.93 -21.24 -23.11
CA GLU A 95 -6.52 -21.58 -23.35
C GLU A 95 -5.61 -20.35 -23.25
N LEU A 96 -6.11 -19.18 -23.71
CA LEU A 96 -5.36 -17.94 -23.64
C LEU A 96 -5.33 -17.38 -22.21
N LEU A 97 -6.39 -17.55 -21.43
CA LEU A 97 -6.38 -17.19 -20.00
C LEU A 97 -5.34 -18.01 -19.22
N LYS A 98 -5.13 -19.27 -19.62
CA LYS A 98 -4.15 -20.19 -19.01
C LYS A 98 -2.74 -20.01 -19.59
N TYR A 99 -2.57 -19.19 -20.62
CA TYR A 99 -1.28 -19.05 -21.30
C TYR A 99 -0.29 -18.23 -20.46
N GLU A 100 0.89 -18.78 -20.25
CA GLU A 100 2.04 -18.11 -19.66
C GLU A 100 2.81 -17.36 -20.76
N SER A 101 2.88 -16.04 -20.67
CA SER A 101 3.59 -15.22 -21.65
C SER A 101 5.10 -15.37 -21.50
N LYS A 102 5.76 -15.89 -22.55
CA LYS A 102 7.22 -15.99 -22.61
C LYS A 102 7.91 -14.64 -22.51
N ILE A 103 7.27 -13.57 -23.02
CA ILE A 103 7.81 -12.21 -22.95
C ILE A 103 7.75 -11.70 -21.51
N GLU A 104 6.62 -11.90 -20.81
CA GLU A 104 6.50 -11.49 -19.41
C GLU A 104 7.50 -12.24 -18.50
N VAL A 105 7.69 -13.55 -18.73
CA VAL A 105 8.69 -14.35 -18.03
C VAL A 105 10.10 -13.82 -18.32
N PHE A 106 10.46 -13.63 -19.59
CA PHE A 106 11.79 -13.09 -19.95
C PHE A 106 12.05 -11.74 -19.31
N VAL A 107 11.08 -10.81 -19.34
CA VAL A 107 11.21 -9.50 -18.72
C VAL A 107 11.42 -9.65 -17.20
N MET A 108 10.61 -10.48 -16.52
CA MET A 108 10.70 -10.66 -15.07
C MET A 108 12.02 -11.34 -14.64
N GLU A 109 12.63 -12.15 -15.50
CA GLU A 109 13.92 -12.79 -15.24
C GLU A 109 15.12 -11.85 -15.47
N ASN A 110 14.98 -10.77 -16.26
CA ASN A 110 16.13 -9.98 -16.73
C ASN A 110 16.15 -8.51 -16.30
N ILE A 111 15.06 -7.95 -15.79
CA ILE A 111 15.07 -6.55 -15.26
C ILE A 111 15.77 -6.50 -13.91
N ASP A 112 16.48 -5.39 -13.62
CA ASP A 112 17.14 -5.14 -12.33
C ASP A 112 16.22 -4.37 -11.38
N VAL A 113 15.34 -3.53 -11.96
CA VAL A 113 14.42 -2.67 -11.20
C VAL A 113 13.02 -2.70 -11.78
N ARG A 114 12.02 -2.81 -10.89
CA ARG A 114 10.59 -2.68 -11.24
C ARG A 114 9.95 -1.51 -10.52
N ILE A 115 9.42 -0.56 -11.26
CA ILE A 115 8.63 0.57 -10.76
C ILE A 115 7.18 0.37 -11.20
N SER A 116 6.28 0.08 -10.27
CA SER A 116 4.85 -0.09 -10.52
C SER A 116 4.08 1.13 -10.01
N ILE A 117 3.40 1.85 -10.91
CA ILE A 117 2.65 3.06 -10.57
C ILE A 117 1.16 2.76 -10.69
N LEU A 118 0.47 2.71 -9.55
CA LEU A 118 -0.99 2.63 -9.50
C LEU A 118 -1.56 3.93 -10.06
N SER A 119 -2.18 3.86 -11.22
CA SER A 119 -2.74 5.00 -11.93
C SER A 119 -4.00 4.61 -12.72
N PRO A 120 -4.97 3.93 -12.07
CA PRO A 120 -6.14 3.41 -12.76
C PRO A 120 -7.02 4.53 -13.32
N THR A 121 -7.70 4.24 -14.43
CA THR A 121 -8.80 5.05 -14.94
C THR A 121 -10.13 4.66 -14.30
N HIS A 122 -10.20 3.44 -13.76
CA HIS A 122 -11.34 2.89 -13.03
C HIS A 122 -10.87 1.95 -11.91
N THR A 123 -11.33 2.15 -10.67
CA THR A 123 -10.86 1.36 -9.51
C THR A 123 -11.42 -0.08 -9.45
N LYS A 124 -12.48 -0.38 -10.19
CA LYS A 124 -13.18 -1.67 -10.20
C LYS A 124 -13.43 -2.19 -11.62
N PRO A 125 -12.42 -2.28 -12.52
CA PRO A 125 -12.65 -2.57 -13.93
C PRO A 125 -13.15 -4.00 -14.18
N LEU A 126 -12.88 -4.93 -13.27
CA LEU A 126 -13.22 -6.35 -13.42
C LEU A 126 -14.46 -6.78 -12.61
N VAL A 127 -15.22 -5.84 -12.04
CA VAL A 127 -16.39 -6.15 -11.17
C VAL A 127 -17.46 -7.01 -11.84
N SER A 128 -17.59 -6.91 -13.16
CA SER A 128 -18.57 -7.66 -13.95
C SER A 128 -17.96 -8.82 -14.75
N VAL A 129 -16.69 -9.14 -14.51
CA VAL A 129 -16.02 -10.30 -15.11
C VAL A 129 -16.30 -11.54 -14.26
N ASP A 130 -16.52 -12.68 -14.93
CA ASP A 130 -16.70 -13.98 -14.27
C ASP A 130 -15.50 -14.30 -13.36
N PRO A 131 -15.70 -14.52 -12.06
CA PRO A 131 -14.64 -14.83 -11.11
C PRO A 131 -13.79 -16.05 -11.49
N GLU A 132 -14.38 -17.07 -12.16
CA GLU A 132 -13.62 -18.25 -12.59
C GLU A 132 -12.59 -17.89 -13.67
N ARG A 133 -12.88 -16.94 -14.54
CA ARG A 133 -11.93 -16.44 -15.56
C ARG A 133 -10.77 -15.71 -14.92
N ILE A 134 -11.04 -14.90 -13.86
CA ILE A 134 -10.00 -14.21 -13.07
C ILE A 134 -9.11 -15.25 -12.39
N LYS A 135 -9.70 -16.27 -11.79
CA LYS A 135 -8.97 -17.37 -11.13
C LYS A 135 -8.06 -18.13 -12.09
N LEU A 136 -8.55 -18.48 -13.29
CA LEU A 136 -7.74 -19.14 -14.32
C LEU A 136 -6.51 -18.31 -14.70
N ARG A 137 -6.68 -17.00 -14.92
CA ARG A 137 -5.56 -16.12 -15.25
C ARG A 137 -4.56 -16.00 -14.09
N ARG A 138 -5.04 -15.87 -12.85
CA ARG A 138 -4.15 -15.84 -11.66
C ARG A 138 -3.30 -17.11 -11.55
N GLN A 139 -3.88 -18.27 -11.84
CA GLN A 139 -3.12 -19.54 -11.86
C GLN A 139 -2.02 -19.54 -12.92
N ALA A 140 -2.30 -19.01 -14.13
CA ALA A 140 -1.31 -18.88 -15.19
C ALA A 140 -0.16 -17.92 -14.86
N LEU A 141 -0.42 -16.90 -14.02
CA LEU A 141 0.59 -15.93 -13.56
C LEU A 141 1.44 -16.42 -12.39
N ARG A 142 1.17 -17.64 -11.87
CA ARG A 142 1.86 -18.18 -10.69
C ARG A 142 3.38 -18.20 -10.85
N ARG A 143 3.88 -18.61 -12.01
CA ARG A 143 5.33 -18.63 -12.27
C ARG A 143 5.95 -17.24 -12.23
N LEU A 144 5.28 -16.22 -12.76
CA LEU A 144 5.77 -14.84 -12.67
C LEU A 144 5.87 -14.38 -11.22
N THR A 145 4.89 -14.74 -10.38
CA THR A 145 4.93 -14.45 -8.95
C THR A 145 6.09 -15.21 -8.27
N GLU A 146 6.31 -16.48 -8.61
CA GLU A 146 7.42 -17.28 -8.07
C GLU A 146 8.79 -16.69 -8.45
N ILE A 147 8.97 -16.24 -9.70
CA ILE A 147 10.19 -15.56 -10.16
C ILE A 147 10.39 -14.25 -9.38
N PHE A 148 9.36 -13.44 -9.26
CA PHE A 148 9.39 -12.19 -8.50
C PHE A 148 9.81 -12.42 -7.04
N MET A 149 9.12 -13.33 -6.33
CA MET A 149 9.40 -13.63 -4.92
C MET A 149 10.80 -14.19 -4.69
N ARG A 150 11.27 -15.07 -5.60
CA ARG A 150 12.64 -15.58 -5.56
C ARG A 150 13.65 -14.44 -5.71
N ARG A 151 13.49 -13.61 -6.72
CA ARG A 151 14.41 -12.50 -7.00
C ARG A 151 14.40 -11.41 -5.94
N ASP A 152 13.24 -11.18 -5.31
CA ASP A 152 13.13 -10.30 -4.13
C ASP A 152 13.91 -10.89 -2.94
N ALA A 153 13.75 -12.20 -2.67
CA ALA A 153 14.46 -12.88 -1.59
C ALA A 153 15.99 -12.94 -1.82
N GLU A 154 16.43 -13.04 -3.06
CA GLU A 154 17.84 -13.00 -3.48
C GLU A 154 18.42 -11.58 -3.57
N GLU A 155 17.60 -10.55 -3.31
CA GLU A 155 17.96 -9.12 -3.50
C GLU A 155 18.46 -8.79 -4.93
N SER A 156 18.07 -9.62 -5.90
CA SER A 156 18.45 -9.48 -7.31
C SER A 156 17.45 -8.64 -8.13
N LEU A 157 16.32 -8.26 -7.53
CA LEU A 157 15.32 -7.36 -8.09
C LEU A 157 14.97 -6.30 -7.04
N ARG A 158 15.25 -5.04 -7.35
CA ARG A 158 14.75 -3.90 -6.56
C ARG A 158 13.40 -3.46 -7.12
N TRP A 159 12.45 -3.18 -6.25
CA TRP A 159 11.11 -2.84 -6.73
C TRP A 159 10.41 -1.84 -5.83
N VAL A 160 9.50 -1.07 -6.41
CA VAL A 160 8.62 -0.17 -5.70
C VAL A 160 7.23 -0.17 -6.32
N VAL A 161 6.22 -0.14 -5.45
CA VAL A 161 4.85 0.21 -5.80
C VAL A 161 4.55 1.61 -5.27
N THR A 162 3.98 2.45 -6.11
CA THR A 162 3.54 3.80 -5.73
C THR A 162 2.26 4.17 -6.47
N ALA A 163 1.62 5.27 -6.11
CA ALA A 163 0.40 5.73 -6.76
C ALA A 163 0.58 7.12 -7.38
N TYR A 164 0.08 7.29 -8.60
CA TYR A 164 -0.09 8.61 -9.23
C TYR A 164 -1.53 9.08 -9.02
N PRO A 165 -1.78 10.34 -8.62
CA PRO A 165 -3.13 10.82 -8.33
C PRO A 165 -3.97 10.91 -9.61
N THR A 166 -4.90 9.96 -9.78
CA THR A 166 -5.88 9.93 -10.87
C THR A 166 -7.25 10.39 -10.39
N ASN A 167 -8.12 10.75 -11.33
CA ASN A 167 -9.50 11.12 -11.02
C ASN A 167 -10.28 9.96 -10.40
N SER A 168 -10.02 8.72 -10.82
CA SER A 168 -10.70 7.53 -10.27
C SER A 168 -10.34 7.29 -8.80
N LEU A 169 -9.06 7.41 -8.44
CA LEU A 169 -8.61 7.31 -7.05
C LEU A 169 -9.15 8.45 -6.19
N ALA A 170 -9.19 9.68 -6.74
CA ALA A 170 -9.79 10.83 -6.04
C ALA A 170 -11.29 10.61 -5.76
N GLN A 171 -12.05 10.09 -6.72
CA GLN A 171 -13.46 9.75 -6.55
C GLN A 171 -13.68 8.66 -5.51
N GLU A 172 -12.87 7.60 -5.53
CA GLU A 172 -12.95 6.50 -4.56
C GLU A 172 -12.67 7.01 -3.13
N ALA A 173 -11.68 7.91 -2.99
CA ALA A 173 -11.33 8.56 -1.73
C ALA A 173 -12.32 9.65 -1.28
N GLY A 174 -13.33 9.99 -2.09
CA GLY A 174 -14.28 11.08 -1.80
C GLY A 174 -13.61 12.46 -1.74
N MET A 175 -12.57 12.67 -2.54
CA MET A 175 -11.82 13.93 -2.64
C MET A 175 -11.95 14.54 -4.04
N SER A 176 -11.78 15.87 -4.14
CA SER A 176 -11.57 16.50 -5.43
C SER A 176 -10.20 16.08 -6.03
N PRO A 177 -10.01 16.14 -7.36
CA PRO A 177 -8.73 15.79 -7.96
C PRO A 177 -7.54 16.58 -7.43
N LEU A 178 -7.76 17.87 -7.11
CA LEU A 178 -6.72 18.72 -6.56
C LEU A 178 -6.39 18.34 -5.11
N GLU A 179 -7.42 18.15 -4.28
CA GLU A 179 -7.28 17.72 -2.89
C GLU A 179 -6.57 16.36 -2.78
N TYR A 180 -6.91 15.40 -3.66
CA TYR A 180 -6.26 14.10 -3.70
C TYR A 180 -4.80 14.18 -4.14
N SER A 181 -4.49 15.04 -5.12
CA SER A 181 -3.10 15.28 -5.53
C SER A 181 -2.25 15.87 -4.39
N GLU A 182 -2.82 16.83 -3.65
CA GLU A 182 -2.15 17.41 -2.47
C GLU A 182 -1.96 16.37 -1.36
N PHE A 183 -2.96 15.53 -1.11
CA PHE A 183 -2.88 14.40 -0.18
C PHE A 183 -1.76 13.44 -0.56
N VAL A 184 -1.71 12.96 -1.81
CA VAL A 184 -0.66 12.06 -2.30
C VAL A 184 0.72 12.70 -2.16
N PHE A 185 0.91 13.93 -2.61
CA PHE A 185 2.21 14.61 -2.52
C PHE A 185 2.64 14.85 -1.07
N LYS A 186 1.70 15.07 -0.15
CA LYS A 186 1.99 15.20 1.27
C LYS A 186 2.40 13.86 1.88
N SER A 187 1.65 12.79 1.59
CA SER A 187 1.97 11.44 2.09
C SER A 187 3.35 10.94 1.63
N LEU A 188 3.81 11.39 0.46
CA LEU A 188 5.15 11.15 -0.10
C LEU A 188 6.22 12.13 0.41
N LYS A 189 5.88 13.06 1.32
CA LYS A 189 6.76 14.11 1.87
C LYS A 189 7.38 15.04 0.80
N LEU A 190 6.74 15.20 -0.38
CA LEU A 190 7.28 16.00 -1.48
C LEU A 190 7.31 17.50 -1.20
N TYR A 191 6.55 17.96 -0.19
CA TYR A 191 6.58 19.36 0.26
C TYR A 191 7.81 19.69 1.12
N SER A 192 8.54 18.68 1.62
CA SER A 192 9.83 18.92 2.29
C SER A 192 10.88 19.46 1.30
N ASP A 193 11.91 20.10 1.80
CA ASP A 193 12.99 20.60 0.95
C ASP A 193 13.69 19.44 0.23
N ASP A 194 13.96 18.35 0.95
CA ASP A 194 14.55 17.12 0.44
C ASP A 194 13.72 15.89 0.88
N PRO A 195 12.85 15.37 0.00
CA PRO A 195 12.05 14.17 0.30
C PRO A 195 12.87 12.93 0.61
N VAL A 196 14.02 12.74 -0.04
CA VAL A 196 14.93 11.61 0.20
C VAL A 196 15.42 11.64 1.64
N LYS A 197 15.90 12.81 2.10
CA LYS A 197 16.35 12.99 3.48
C LYS A 197 15.20 12.78 4.47
N ALA A 198 14.01 13.30 4.16
CA ALA A 198 12.83 13.14 5.01
C ALA A 198 12.44 11.66 5.20
N TRP A 199 12.55 10.85 4.14
CA TRP A 199 12.29 9.42 4.22
C TRP A 199 13.40 8.65 4.95
N ILE A 200 14.67 9.04 4.79
CA ILE A 200 15.78 8.46 5.57
C ILE A 200 15.56 8.72 7.06
N GLU A 201 15.09 9.90 7.46
CA GLU A 201 14.79 10.24 8.85
C GLU A 201 13.57 9.44 9.36
N GLN A 202 12.52 9.29 8.56
CA GLN A 202 11.36 8.45 8.85
C GLN A 202 11.77 6.99 9.06
N ALA A 203 12.55 6.42 8.14
CA ALA A 203 13.05 5.06 8.21
C ALA A 203 13.86 4.79 9.50
N LYS A 204 14.74 5.70 9.87
CA LYS A 204 15.53 5.60 11.12
C LYS A 204 14.65 5.65 12.36
N TRP A 205 13.62 6.48 12.36
CA TRP A 205 12.70 6.57 13.48
C TRP A 205 11.84 5.30 13.60
N GLN A 206 11.30 4.80 12.49
CA GLN A 206 10.55 3.55 12.45
C GLN A 206 11.41 2.34 12.87
N GLN A 207 12.69 2.32 12.48
CA GLN A 207 13.60 1.25 12.86
C GLN A 207 13.78 1.16 14.39
N LYS A 208 13.85 2.27 15.10
CA LYS A 208 13.88 2.25 16.57
C LYS A 208 12.64 1.59 17.16
N ILE A 209 11.46 1.82 16.57
CA ILE A 209 10.21 1.18 16.98
C ILE A 209 10.29 -0.33 16.71
N ALA A 210 10.70 -0.74 15.51
CA ALA A 210 10.86 -2.14 15.15
C ALA A 210 11.85 -2.86 16.09
N ASP A 211 12.97 -2.23 16.40
CA ASP A 211 14.00 -2.75 17.33
C ASP A 211 13.46 -2.91 18.75
N ALA A 212 12.66 -1.96 19.23
CA ALA A 212 12.01 -2.04 20.53
C ALA A 212 10.97 -3.18 20.56
N LEU A 213 10.11 -3.26 19.56
CA LEU A 213 9.07 -4.29 19.44
C LEU A 213 9.65 -5.70 19.25
N SER A 214 10.84 -5.83 18.67
CA SER A 214 11.52 -7.13 18.52
C SER A 214 11.91 -7.80 19.83
N LYS A 215 11.86 -7.06 20.95
CA LYS A 215 12.15 -7.56 22.31
C LYS A 215 10.89 -7.94 23.07
N VAL A 216 9.72 -7.66 22.50
CA VAL A 216 8.41 -7.83 23.14
C VAL A 216 7.87 -9.23 22.88
N SER A 217 7.27 -9.83 23.90
CA SER A 217 6.64 -11.15 23.79
C SER A 217 5.15 -11.04 23.46
N GLU A 218 4.48 -10.03 24.01
CA GLU A 218 3.03 -9.92 23.95
C GLU A 218 2.60 -8.46 23.81
N LEU A 219 1.65 -8.21 22.91
CA LEU A 219 1.01 -6.92 22.73
C LEU A 219 -0.47 -7.02 23.11
N ARG A 220 -0.96 -6.11 23.95
CA ARG A 220 -2.38 -5.94 24.24
C ARG A 220 -2.85 -4.59 23.72
N PHE A 221 -3.80 -4.61 22.79
CA PHE A 221 -4.43 -3.43 22.21
C PHE A 221 -5.75 -3.16 22.91
N VAL A 222 -5.90 -1.99 23.48
CA VAL A 222 -7.10 -1.58 24.23
C VAL A 222 -7.63 -0.26 23.69
N SER A 223 -8.90 -0.22 23.41
CA SER A 223 -9.64 1.01 23.10
C SER A 223 -11.13 0.77 23.29
N LYS A 224 -11.98 1.76 22.97
CA LYS A 224 -13.42 1.52 22.93
C LYS A 224 -13.71 0.31 21.99
N ASP A 225 -14.49 -0.65 22.49
CA ASP A 225 -14.91 -1.86 21.75
C ASP A 225 -13.73 -2.74 21.24
N THR A 226 -12.60 -2.69 21.94
CA THR A 226 -11.41 -3.49 21.61
C THR A 226 -10.62 -3.82 22.87
N ASP A 227 -10.34 -5.09 23.06
CA ASP A 227 -9.39 -5.64 24.01
C ASP A 227 -8.88 -6.96 23.42
N ILE A 228 -7.71 -6.91 22.81
CA ILE A 228 -7.12 -8.03 22.09
C ILE A 228 -5.65 -8.20 22.47
N LEU A 229 -5.28 -9.44 22.71
CA LEU A 229 -3.94 -9.87 23.07
C LEU A 229 -3.32 -10.64 21.89
N VAL A 230 -2.10 -10.29 21.51
CA VAL A 230 -1.38 -10.89 20.39
C VAL A 230 0.04 -11.23 20.82
N ARG A 231 0.49 -12.47 20.61
CA ARG A 231 1.85 -12.89 20.89
C ARG A 231 2.75 -12.73 19.69
N VAL A 232 3.94 -12.16 19.92
CA VAL A 232 4.91 -11.79 18.90
C VAL A 232 6.36 -12.21 19.23
N ASP A 233 6.58 -12.95 20.33
CA ASP A 233 7.90 -13.39 20.75
C ASP A 233 8.64 -14.17 19.66
N GLY A 234 9.92 -13.84 19.46
CA GLY A 234 10.76 -14.47 18.42
C GLY A 234 10.36 -14.12 16.98
N ARG A 235 9.49 -13.15 16.76
CA ARG A 235 9.11 -12.65 15.44
C ARG A 235 10.01 -11.48 15.02
N SER A 236 10.23 -11.36 13.71
CA SER A 236 10.94 -10.22 13.13
C SER A 236 9.96 -9.10 12.80
N TRP A 237 10.24 -7.89 13.27
CA TRP A 237 9.49 -6.71 12.91
C TRP A 237 10.10 -6.08 11.65
N ILE A 238 9.28 -5.91 10.64
CA ILE A 238 9.67 -5.32 9.37
C ILE A 238 9.35 -3.84 9.39
N ASN A 239 10.31 -3.05 8.97
CA ASN A 239 10.18 -1.61 8.79
C ASN A 239 9.83 -1.34 7.32
N ASP A 240 8.57 -1.00 7.02
CA ASP A 240 8.22 -0.49 5.69
C ASP A 240 8.63 0.99 5.60
N ASP A 241 9.88 1.17 5.23
CA ASP A 241 10.56 2.46 5.18
C ASP A 241 10.32 3.24 3.87
N GLY A 242 9.48 2.75 2.97
CA GLY A 242 9.20 3.39 1.68
C GLY A 242 10.05 2.86 0.52
N LYS A 243 10.86 1.82 0.72
CA LYS A 243 11.63 1.23 -0.38
C LYS A 243 10.78 0.37 -1.30
N ASN A 244 9.94 -0.49 -0.74
CA ASN A 244 9.05 -1.36 -1.52
C ASN A 244 7.67 -0.72 -1.78
N ASN A 245 7.10 -0.04 -0.80
CA ASN A 245 5.85 0.71 -0.93
C ASN A 245 6.11 2.19 -0.69
N MET A 246 5.72 3.05 -1.65
CA MET A 246 5.85 4.48 -1.51
C MET A 246 4.48 5.17 -1.70
N PRO A 247 3.87 5.73 -0.65
CA PRO A 247 4.44 5.95 0.67
C PRO A 247 4.61 4.65 1.46
N GLY A 248 5.69 4.58 2.24
CA GLY A 248 5.83 3.68 3.35
C GLY A 248 5.24 4.28 4.63
N GLY A 249 5.60 3.73 5.77
CA GLY A 249 5.19 4.31 7.03
C GLY A 249 4.42 3.35 7.92
N GLU A 250 4.93 2.14 8.08
CA GLU A 250 4.46 1.18 9.07
C GLU A 250 5.60 0.33 9.61
N VAL A 251 5.36 -0.31 10.74
CA VAL A 251 6.13 -1.45 11.21
C VAL A 251 5.18 -2.59 11.48
N PHE A 252 5.52 -3.79 11.02
CA PHE A 252 4.64 -4.95 11.07
C PHE A 252 5.36 -6.25 11.39
N THR A 253 4.61 -7.23 11.86
CA THR A 253 5.09 -8.61 12.06
C THR A 253 3.97 -9.63 11.90
N GLY A 254 4.32 -10.90 11.65
CA GLY A 254 3.39 -12.02 11.70
C GLY A 254 3.26 -12.54 13.13
N PRO A 255 2.09 -12.49 13.77
CA PRO A 255 1.92 -12.98 15.14
C PRO A 255 1.96 -14.51 15.22
N HIS A 256 1.96 -15.07 16.45
CA HIS A 256 1.75 -16.49 16.67
C HIS A 256 0.34 -16.91 16.30
N GLU A 257 0.22 -17.95 15.49
CA GLU A 257 -1.00 -18.36 14.78
C GLU A 257 -2.12 -18.84 15.71
N ASP A 258 -1.78 -19.30 16.92
CA ASP A 258 -2.70 -19.92 17.89
C ASP A 258 -2.79 -19.19 19.23
N ALA A 259 -2.26 -17.95 19.30
CA ALA A 259 -2.11 -17.24 20.57
C ALA A 259 -2.88 -15.90 20.63
N THR A 260 -3.70 -15.59 19.64
CA THR A 260 -4.53 -14.37 19.68
C THR A 260 -5.79 -14.63 20.53
N GLU A 261 -6.07 -13.74 21.49
CA GLU A 261 -7.23 -13.82 22.40
C GLU A 261 -7.90 -12.45 22.51
N GLY A 262 -9.22 -12.43 22.63
CA GLY A 262 -9.99 -11.20 22.85
C GLY A 262 -10.80 -10.77 21.63
N TYR A 263 -11.06 -9.47 21.53
CA TYR A 263 -11.90 -8.92 20.47
C TYR A 263 -11.44 -7.57 19.98
N ILE A 264 -11.74 -7.29 18.72
CA ILE A 264 -11.46 -6.02 18.07
C ILE A 264 -12.62 -5.57 17.19
N THR A 265 -12.94 -4.27 17.23
CA THR A 265 -13.83 -3.62 16.26
C THR A 265 -13.04 -2.63 15.43
N PHE A 266 -13.02 -2.83 14.12
CA PHE A 266 -12.29 -1.98 13.19
C PHE A 266 -13.06 -0.70 12.88
N THR A 267 -12.33 0.39 12.70
CA THR A 267 -12.91 1.73 12.54
C THR A 267 -13.21 2.07 11.08
N TYR A 268 -12.34 1.61 10.17
CA TYR A 268 -12.48 1.87 8.75
C TYR A 268 -13.10 0.68 8.02
N PRO A 269 -13.76 0.90 6.87
CA PRO A 269 -14.23 -0.19 6.03
C PRO A 269 -13.07 -1.11 5.61
N ALA A 270 -13.29 -2.41 5.69
CA ALA A 270 -12.37 -3.41 5.14
C ALA A 270 -12.77 -3.71 3.69
N ILE A 271 -11.79 -3.66 2.77
CA ILE A 271 -12.04 -3.82 1.34
C ILE A 271 -11.38 -5.10 0.84
N TRP A 272 -12.14 -5.94 0.14
CA TRP A 272 -11.62 -7.15 -0.49
C TRP A 272 -12.30 -7.38 -1.83
N GLY A 273 -11.49 -7.44 -2.90
CA GLY A 273 -12.00 -7.66 -4.25
C GLY A 273 -13.02 -6.60 -4.72
N GLY A 274 -12.92 -5.37 -4.21
CA GLY A 274 -13.83 -4.26 -4.52
C GLY A 274 -15.12 -4.25 -3.67
N VAL A 275 -15.29 -5.21 -2.74
CA VAL A 275 -16.42 -5.25 -1.81
C VAL A 275 -16.02 -4.57 -0.50
N GLU A 276 -16.85 -3.64 -0.02
CA GLU A 276 -16.68 -2.94 1.25
C GLU A 276 -17.45 -3.64 2.36
N VAL A 277 -16.77 -3.90 3.49
CA VAL A 277 -17.35 -4.44 4.72
C VAL A 277 -17.14 -3.43 5.84
N GLU A 278 -18.24 -2.93 6.42
CA GLU A 278 -18.19 -1.85 7.39
C GLU A 278 -18.51 -2.32 8.81
N GLY A 279 -17.83 -1.74 9.81
CA GLY A 279 -18.06 -2.03 11.21
C GLY A 279 -17.73 -3.48 11.58
N VAL A 280 -16.64 -4.00 11.03
CA VAL A 280 -16.18 -5.37 11.31
C VAL A 280 -15.80 -5.50 12.78
N ARG A 281 -16.37 -6.51 13.43
CA ARG A 281 -15.98 -6.95 14.77
C ARG A 281 -15.60 -8.41 14.73
N LEU A 282 -14.42 -8.74 15.24
CA LEU A 282 -13.88 -10.09 15.33
C LEU A 282 -13.64 -10.47 16.78
N VAL A 283 -13.96 -11.71 17.15
CA VAL A 283 -13.61 -12.32 18.44
C VAL A 283 -12.66 -13.47 18.18
N PHE A 284 -11.52 -13.46 18.84
CA PHE A 284 -10.49 -14.48 18.74
C PHE A 284 -10.43 -15.35 19.97
N LYS A 285 -10.22 -16.64 19.75
CA LYS A 285 -9.93 -17.62 20.79
C LYS A 285 -8.91 -18.62 20.27
N ARG A 286 -7.80 -18.73 20.98
CA ARG A 286 -6.66 -19.59 20.57
C ARG A 286 -6.26 -19.34 19.11
N GLY A 287 -6.04 -18.06 18.77
CA GLY A 287 -5.61 -17.63 17.45
C GLY A 287 -6.66 -17.69 16.34
N LYS A 288 -7.87 -18.22 16.59
CA LYS A 288 -8.91 -18.35 15.56
C LYS A 288 -10.05 -17.35 15.81
N VAL A 289 -10.56 -16.77 14.73
CA VAL A 289 -11.82 -16.05 14.72
C VAL A 289 -12.96 -17.06 15.04
N VAL A 290 -13.65 -16.83 16.17
CA VAL A 290 -14.77 -17.64 16.62
C VAL A 290 -16.11 -16.93 16.43
N GLU A 291 -16.10 -15.60 16.33
CA GLU A 291 -17.26 -14.78 16.02
C GLU A 291 -16.83 -13.64 15.09
N ALA A 292 -17.58 -13.40 14.04
CA ALA A 292 -17.36 -12.31 13.08
C ALA A 292 -18.71 -11.67 12.75
N THR A 293 -18.82 -10.36 12.99
CA THR A 293 -19.98 -9.55 12.66
C THR A 293 -19.58 -8.29 11.90
N ALA A 294 -20.50 -7.73 11.15
CA ALA A 294 -20.29 -6.46 10.46
C ALA A 294 -21.62 -5.70 10.34
N VAL A 295 -21.57 -4.38 10.30
CA VAL A 295 -22.73 -3.51 10.08
C VAL A 295 -23.22 -3.63 8.64
N LYS A 296 -22.27 -3.76 7.69
CA LYS A 296 -22.53 -3.96 6.26
C LYS A 296 -21.58 -5.01 5.71
N GLY A 297 -22.10 -5.92 4.87
CA GLY A 297 -21.30 -6.95 4.21
C GLY A 297 -20.95 -8.16 5.08
N GLU A 298 -21.68 -8.45 6.17
CA GLU A 298 -21.40 -9.55 7.09
C GLU A 298 -21.38 -10.93 6.40
N GLU A 299 -22.31 -11.18 5.48
CA GLU A 299 -22.32 -12.44 4.72
C GLU A 299 -21.07 -12.64 3.87
N PHE A 300 -20.56 -11.53 3.30
CA PHE A 300 -19.31 -11.55 2.54
C PHE A 300 -18.12 -11.81 3.45
N LEU A 301 -18.04 -11.15 4.60
CA LEU A 301 -17.03 -11.41 5.62
C LEU A 301 -16.97 -12.89 6.00
N LYS A 302 -18.12 -13.48 6.30
CA LYS A 302 -18.23 -14.90 6.66
C LYS A 302 -17.77 -15.84 5.54
N LYS A 303 -18.10 -15.52 4.28
CA LYS A 303 -17.63 -16.31 3.11
C LYS A 303 -16.11 -16.26 2.95
N ILE A 304 -15.49 -15.09 3.15
CA ILE A 304 -14.03 -14.96 3.07
C ILE A 304 -13.36 -15.75 4.19
N LEU A 305 -13.90 -15.75 5.41
CA LEU A 305 -13.39 -16.55 6.52
C LEU A 305 -13.49 -18.09 6.28
N GLU A 306 -14.30 -18.52 5.33
CA GLU A 306 -14.47 -19.93 4.98
C GLU A 306 -13.60 -20.39 3.80
N VAL A 307 -12.79 -19.50 3.22
CA VAL A 307 -11.93 -19.83 2.06
C VAL A 307 -10.94 -20.94 2.40
N ASP A 308 -10.30 -20.85 3.58
CA ASP A 308 -9.40 -21.87 4.12
C ASP A 308 -9.21 -21.68 5.65
N GLU A 309 -8.50 -22.58 6.29
CA GLU A 309 -8.28 -22.54 7.75
C GLU A 309 -7.39 -21.35 8.18
N GLY A 310 -6.50 -20.87 7.33
CA GLY A 310 -5.65 -19.71 7.58
C GLY A 310 -6.43 -18.39 7.54
N ALA A 311 -7.51 -18.33 6.78
CA ALA A 311 -8.38 -17.15 6.68
C ALA A 311 -8.99 -16.72 8.01
N LYS A 312 -9.07 -17.63 8.99
CA LYS A 312 -9.56 -17.36 10.35
C LYS A 312 -8.46 -16.97 11.35
N ARG A 313 -7.23 -16.80 10.89
CA ARG A 313 -6.08 -16.47 11.74
C ARG A 313 -5.49 -15.11 11.36
N LEU A 314 -4.80 -14.49 12.31
CA LEU A 314 -4.01 -13.32 11.99
C LEU A 314 -2.74 -13.74 11.23
N GLY A 315 -2.52 -13.11 10.10
CA GLY A 315 -1.27 -13.15 9.34
C GLY A 315 -0.35 -11.98 9.66
N GLU A 316 -0.93 -10.86 10.14
CA GLU A 316 -0.18 -9.66 10.43
C GLU A 316 -0.76 -8.86 11.58
N VAL A 317 0.13 -8.17 12.30
CA VAL A 317 -0.15 -7.07 13.23
C VAL A 317 0.81 -5.93 12.93
N ALA A 318 0.28 -4.70 12.81
CA ALA A 318 1.05 -3.56 12.38
C ALA A 318 0.62 -2.24 13.02
N PHE A 319 1.53 -1.26 12.94
CA PHE A 319 1.31 0.12 13.36
C PHE A 319 1.48 1.06 12.16
N GLY A 320 0.45 1.84 11.84
CA GLY A 320 0.52 2.93 10.87
C GLY A 320 1.25 4.14 11.45
N LEU A 321 2.31 4.59 10.78
CA LEU A 321 3.29 5.56 11.28
C LEU A 321 3.52 6.75 10.34
N ASN A 322 2.86 6.81 9.19
CA ASN A 322 2.93 7.96 8.30
C ASN A 322 1.87 8.99 8.69
N TYR A 323 2.24 9.94 9.55
CA TYR A 323 1.32 10.99 10.03
C TYR A 323 0.95 12.03 8.96
N ASP A 324 1.54 11.96 7.76
CA ASP A 324 1.13 12.74 6.60
C ASP A 324 -0.01 12.07 5.81
N VAL A 325 -0.26 10.78 6.04
CA VAL A 325 -1.48 10.08 5.59
C VAL A 325 -2.58 10.35 6.58
N THR A 326 -3.44 11.31 6.26
CA THR A 326 -4.43 11.87 7.21
C THR A 326 -5.85 11.42 6.96
N ARG A 327 -6.12 10.69 5.86
CA ARG A 327 -7.47 10.28 5.45
C ARG A 327 -7.46 8.85 4.92
N PHE A 328 -8.56 8.17 5.15
CA PHE A 328 -8.87 6.88 4.54
C PHE A 328 -9.26 7.08 3.07
N THR A 329 -8.67 6.31 2.18
CA THR A 329 -8.78 6.50 0.73
C THR A 329 -9.41 5.34 -0.02
N LYS A 330 -9.58 4.19 0.63
CA LYS A 330 -9.94 2.89 0.07
C LYS A 330 -8.87 2.30 -0.85
N GLU A 331 -7.65 2.86 -0.82
CA GLU A 331 -6.46 2.30 -1.44
C GLU A 331 -5.50 1.85 -0.34
N ILE A 332 -5.29 0.54 -0.24
CA ILE A 332 -4.55 -0.06 0.89
C ILE A 332 -3.13 0.47 1.00
N LEU A 333 -2.48 0.81 -0.12
CA LEU A 333 -1.14 1.40 -0.13
C LEU A 333 -1.02 2.63 0.79
N PHE A 334 -2.09 3.42 0.94
CA PHE A 334 -2.13 4.56 1.85
C PHE A 334 -2.75 4.19 3.19
N ASP A 335 -3.82 3.40 3.17
CA ASP A 335 -4.71 3.26 4.32
C ASP A 335 -4.05 2.53 5.49
N GLU A 336 -3.23 1.53 5.24
CA GLU A 336 -2.45 0.80 6.27
C GLU A 336 -1.35 1.67 6.90
N LYS A 337 -0.93 2.75 6.20
CA LYS A 337 0.12 3.66 6.67
C LYS A 337 -0.41 4.82 7.51
N ILE A 338 -1.74 5.00 7.66
CA ILE A 338 -2.32 6.14 8.39
C ILE A 338 -1.70 6.27 9.77
N GLY A 339 -1.03 7.40 10.04
CA GLY A 339 -0.38 7.64 11.33
C GLY A 339 -1.37 7.62 12.49
N GLY A 340 -1.06 6.82 13.52
CA GLY A 340 -1.91 6.67 14.69
C GLY A 340 -2.99 5.59 14.58
N THR A 341 -2.88 4.70 13.60
CA THR A 341 -3.71 3.50 13.49
C THR A 341 -2.92 2.24 13.80
N ILE A 342 -3.63 1.16 14.00
CA ILE A 342 -3.13 -0.20 13.88
C ILE A 342 -3.91 -0.91 12.78
N HIS A 343 -3.32 -1.94 12.18
CA HIS A 343 -4.08 -2.86 11.36
C HIS A 343 -3.72 -4.30 11.70
N LEU A 344 -4.69 -5.18 11.48
CA LEU A 344 -4.55 -6.61 11.62
C LEU A 344 -4.97 -7.23 10.30
N ALA A 345 -4.12 -8.07 9.70
CA ALA A 345 -4.49 -8.83 8.53
C ALA A 345 -4.96 -10.23 8.88
N LEU A 346 -6.09 -10.63 8.31
CA LEU A 346 -6.51 -12.02 8.33
C LEU A 346 -5.84 -12.78 7.19
N GLY A 347 -5.37 -14.01 7.47
CA GLY A 347 -4.86 -14.90 6.43
C GLY A 347 -3.37 -15.18 6.49
N ALA A 348 -2.69 -15.03 5.34
CA ALA A 348 -1.29 -15.37 5.18
C ALA A 348 -0.35 -14.41 5.90
N SER A 349 0.73 -14.94 6.47
CA SER A 349 1.83 -14.12 7.00
C SER A 349 2.93 -13.94 5.96
N TYR A 350 3.65 -12.83 6.07
CA TYR A 350 4.92 -12.66 5.32
C TYR A 350 6.02 -13.53 5.92
N PRO A 351 6.66 -14.41 5.13
CA PRO A 351 7.71 -15.31 5.65
C PRO A 351 8.87 -14.60 6.36
N LYS A 352 9.24 -13.40 5.89
CA LYS A 352 10.33 -12.58 6.48
C LYS A 352 10.06 -12.20 7.96
N THR A 353 8.79 -12.21 8.41
CA THR A 353 8.42 -11.94 9.79
C THR A 353 8.61 -13.16 10.72
N GLY A 354 8.78 -14.35 10.15
CA GLY A 354 8.75 -15.62 10.87
C GLY A 354 7.33 -16.14 11.13
N GLY A 355 6.29 -15.47 10.62
CA GLY A 355 4.92 -15.92 10.64
C GLY A 355 4.71 -17.18 9.78
N LYS A 356 3.83 -18.08 10.24
CA LYS A 356 3.61 -19.40 9.61
C LYS A 356 2.18 -19.56 9.09
N SER A 357 1.32 -18.55 9.26
CA SER A 357 -0.03 -18.61 8.73
C SER A 357 0.02 -18.64 7.20
N THR A 358 -0.64 -19.62 6.61
CA THR A 358 -0.78 -19.77 5.16
C THR A 358 -2.26 -19.71 4.81
N SER A 359 -2.59 -18.90 3.81
CA SER A 359 -3.95 -18.72 3.32
C SER A 359 -3.95 -18.22 1.89
N ALA A 360 -5.08 -18.36 1.21
CA ALA A 360 -5.32 -17.72 -0.09
C ALA A 360 -5.62 -16.22 0.03
N ILE A 361 -5.83 -15.71 1.25
CA ILE A 361 -6.08 -14.29 1.52
C ILE A 361 -4.98 -13.68 2.38
N HIS A 362 -4.83 -12.36 2.26
CA HIS A 362 -4.19 -11.45 3.19
C HIS A 362 -5.06 -10.19 3.21
N TRP A 363 -5.85 -10.00 4.26
CA TRP A 363 -6.90 -8.98 4.29
C TRP A 363 -6.74 -8.04 5.46
N ASP A 364 -6.20 -6.88 5.20
CA ASP A 364 -5.95 -5.83 6.19
C ASP A 364 -7.24 -5.15 6.63
N MET A 365 -7.36 -4.96 7.94
CA MET A 365 -8.43 -4.24 8.59
C MET A 365 -7.86 -3.24 9.56
N ILE A 366 -8.32 -1.98 9.48
CA ILE A 366 -7.67 -0.83 10.12
C ILE A 366 -8.51 -0.32 11.27
N LYS A 367 -7.82 -0.08 12.40
CA LYS A 367 -8.39 0.54 13.59
C LYS A 367 -7.71 1.86 13.93
N ASP A 368 -8.49 2.91 14.06
CA ASP A 368 -8.03 4.21 14.58
C ASP A 368 -7.77 4.10 16.09
N MET A 369 -6.55 4.44 16.49
CA MET A 369 -6.10 4.46 17.88
C MET A 369 -5.82 5.88 18.41
N LYS A 370 -6.15 6.92 17.63
CA LYS A 370 -5.85 8.31 17.98
C LYS A 370 -6.68 8.83 19.16
N LYS A 371 -7.78 8.16 19.48
CA LYS A 371 -8.62 8.50 20.63
C LYS A 371 -8.83 7.28 21.51
N ASP A 372 -8.49 7.41 22.78
CA ASP A 372 -8.63 6.36 23.82
C ASP A 372 -7.90 5.04 23.48
N GLY A 373 -7.01 5.06 22.49
CA GLY A 373 -6.22 3.90 22.10
C GLY A 373 -4.96 3.74 22.97
N LYS A 374 -4.73 2.53 23.47
CA LYS A 374 -3.55 2.15 24.25
C LYS A 374 -2.99 0.83 23.76
N VAL A 375 -1.66 0.71 23.77
CA VAL A 375 -1.00 -0.58 23.56
C VAL A 375 -0.03 -0.83 24.71
N TYR A 376 -0.12 -2.02 25.27
CA TYR A 376 0.77 -2.52 26.30
C TYR A 376 1.67 -3.61 25.70
N ALA A 377 2.96 -3.53 25.98
CA ALA A 377 3.96 -4.54 25.65
C ALA A 377 4.43 -5.21 26.94
N ASP A 378 4.22 -6.52 27.08
CA ASP A 378 4.55 -7.30 28.27
C ASP A 378 4.03 -6.65 29.58
N GLY A 379 2.90 -5.93 29.50
CA GLY A 379 2.24 -5.22 30.60
C GLY A 379 2.58 -3.73 30.71
N ASP A 380 3.62 -3.25 30.07
CA ASP A 380 4.03 -1.84 30.10
C ASP A 380 3.34 -1.04 28.98
N LEU A 381 2.83 0.15 29.30
CA LEU A 381 2.23 1.06 28.33
C LEU A 381 3.32 1.62 27.41
N ILE A 382 3.22 1.32 26.11
CA ILE A 382 4.20 1.76 25.08
C ILE A 382 3.62 2.74 24.06
N TYR A 383 2.30 2.78 23.93
CA TYR A 383 1.62 3.56 22.90
C TYR A 383 0.29 4.08 23.44
N GLU A 384 0.02 5.36 23.25
CA GLU A 384 -1.21 6.01 23.69
C GLU A 384 -1.69 7.06 22.68
N ASN A 385 -3.00 7.08 22.42
CA ASN A 385 -3.66 8.07 21.57
C ASN A 385 -2.99 8.26 20.21
N GLY A 386 -2.63 7.15 19.57
CA GLY A 386 -2.06 7.15 18.24
C GLY A 386 -0.55 7.43 18.17
N ARG A 387 0.18 7.38 19.31
CA ARG A 387 1.62 7.67 19.34
C ARG A 387 2.39 6.75 20.28
N PHE A 388 3.58 6.32 19.86
CA PHE A 388 4.52 5.68 20.75
C PHE A 388 5.01 6.68 21.81
N LEU A 389 5.20 6.20 23.04
CA LEU A 389 5.76 7.00 24.13
C LEU A 389 7.26 7.20 23.88
N GLU A 390 7.79 8.37 24.31
CA GLU A 390 9.20 8.73 24.07
C GLU A 390 10.19 7.73 24.69
N ASP A 391 9.83 7.10 25.81
CA ASP A 391 10.70 6.14 26.51
C ASP A 391 10.93 4.85 25.72
N VAL A 392 10.00 4.50 24.80
CA VAL A 392 10.15 3.34 23.90
C VAL A 392 11.21 3.59 22.83
N LEU A 393 11.52 4.86 22.54
CA LEU A 393 12.40 5.30 21.46
C LEU A 393 13.84 5.59 21.93
N LYS A 394 14.11 5.43 23.23
CA LYS A 394 15.44 5.58 23.82
C LYS A 394 16.23 4.28 23.77
#